data_5f29f86885a735fadf31c3ea06c13f6a
#
_entry.id   5f29f86885a735fadf31c3ea06c13f6a
#
_cell.length_a   1.000
_cell.length_b   1.000
_cell.length_c   1.000
_cell.angle_alpha   90.00
_cell.angle_beta   90.00
_cell.angle_gamma   90.00
#
_symmetry.space_group_name_H-M   'P 1'
#
loop_
_entity.id
_entity.type
_entity.pdbx_description
1 polymer ?
#
loop_
_entity_poly.entity_id
_entity_poly.type
_entity_poly.pdbx_seq_one_letter_code
_entity_poly.pdbx_strand_id
1 'polypeptide(L)'
;MSARVLLITNDFPPRDGGIESYLRDFCARLDPENLVVLASSRASKEKLRAYDESLPYRVYRMRDSVLLPLPHVARRAAQIIRAERIDTVWFGAAAPLGLLADACRRAGATRIVATTHGHEVGWSMLPLARQMLGRIGKNSDVVTYISRYTRGRFATAFGPQTAFEHLPSGVDIERFSPDPEAGQKIRQHHGIGESQPLIVCISRLVRRKGQDMLIRSMPKVLEQRPGARLLIVGVGPLNRELEKLAAKLGVSEQVIFAGKVSYDDLPAYYNAASVFAMPARTRGRGLDVEGLGIVYLEAQACGVPVIAGKSGGAPETVIDGETGIVVDGVSQRSVATGLVEILDDPERAAAMGACGREHVVQSWTWEVMAARARRILRTCAIPL
;
A
#
# COMPACT_ATOMS: atom_id res chain seq x y z
N MET A 1 -28.37 10.43 10.67
CA MET A 1 -28.46 10.26 9.21
C MET A 1 -27.08 9.98 8.65
N SER A 2 -26.95 9.08 7.68
CA SER A 2 -25.69 8.80 6.99
C SER A 2 -25.33 9.98 6.09
N ALA A 3 -24.05 10.40 6.11
CA ALA A 3 -23.60 11.46 5.23
C ALA A 3 -23.46 10.96 3.80
N ARG A 4 -23.87 11.75 2.84
CA ARG A 4 -23.65 11.50 1.42
C ARG A 4 -22.29 12.04 1.00
N VAL A 5 -21.48 11.19 0.37
CA VAL A 5 -20.04 11.42 0.13
C VAL A 5 -19.78 11.66 -1.36
N LEU A 6 -19.03 12.70 -1.68
CA LEU A 6 -18.43 12.92 -3.00
C LEU A 6 -16.91 12.68 -2.93
N LEU A 7 -16.44 11.59 -3.54
CA LEU A 7 -15.01 11.38 -3.79
C LEU A 7 -14.57 12.21 -5.01
N ILE A 8 -13.55 13.04 -4.86
CA ILE A 8 -12.91 13.80 -5.97
C ILE A 8 -11.48 13.30 -6.13
N THR A 9 -11.13 12.74 -7.29
CA THR A 9 -9.82 12.14 -7.49
C THR A 9 -9.33 12.15 -8.93
N ASN A 10 -8.02 12.16 -9.10
CA ASN A 10 -7.33 11.87 -10.36
C ASN A 10 -7.07 10.37 -10.56
N ASP A 11 -7.03 9.62 -9.47
CA ASP A 11 -6.56 8.25 -9.43
C ASP A 11 -7.76 7.32 -9.15
N PHE A 12 -8.47 6.97 -10.24
CA PHE A 12 -9.63 6.08 -10.18
C PHE A 12 -9.59 5.08 -11.34
N PRO A 13 -9.97 3.80 -11.12
CA PRO A 13 -9.97 2.80 -12.17
C PRO A 13 -10.77 3.25 -13.44
N PRO A 14 -10.54 2.59 -14.60
CA PRO A 14 -9.93 1.27 -14.82
C PRO A 14 -8.40 1.25 -14.97
N ARG A 15 -7.70 2.33 -14.66
CA ARG A 15 -6.24 2.33 -14.62
C ARG A 15 -5.74 1.61 -13.36
N ASP A 16 -4.67 0.81 -13.49
CA ASP A 16 -4.01 0.15 -12.38
C ASP A 16 -3.01 1.08 -11.68
N GLY A 17 -3.02 1.07 -10.35
CA GLY A 17 -2.08 1.81 -9.51
C GLY A 17 -2.42 1.66 -8.03
N GLY A 18 -1.47 1.98 -7.17
CA GLY A 18 -1.65 1.82 -5.72
C GLY A 18 -2.72 2.73 -5.12
N ILE A 19 -2.86 3.96 -5.62
CA ILE A 19 -3.89 4.90 -5.16
C ILE A 19 -5.25 4.50 -5.74
N GLU A 20 -5.29 4.10 -7.01
CA GLU A 20 -6.49 3.61 -7.68
C GLU A 20 -7.09 2.40 -6.96
N SER A 21 -6.25 1.41 -6.61
CA SER A 21 -6.67 0.24 -5.84
C SER A 21 -7.14 0.62 -4.44
N TYR A 22 -6.39 1.48 -3.73
CA TYR A 22 -6.78 1.99 -2.41
C TYR A 22 -8.19 2.62 -2.44
N LEU A 23 -8.45 3.52 -3.39
CA LEU A 23 -9.74 4.20 -3.49
C LEU A 23 -10.86 3.24 -3.91
N ARG A 24 -10.61 2.36 -4.89
CA ARG A 24 -11.55 1.32 -5.32
C ARG A 24 -12.00 0.46 -4.13
N ASP A 25 -11.03 -0.02 -3.35
CA ASP A 25 -11.28 -0.98 -2.29
C ASP A 25 -12.02 -0.35 -1.10
N PHE A 26 -11.78 0.94 -0.82
CA PHE A 26 -12.61 1.69 0.12
C PHE A 26 -14.01 1.95 -0.42
N CYS A 27 -14.14 2.42 -1.68
CA CYS A 27 -15.44 2.67 -2.30
C CYS A 27 -16.33 1.42 -2.31
N ALA A 28 -15.76 0.24 -2.57
CA ALA A 28 -16.47 -1.03 -2.55
C ALA A 28 -17.04 -1.41 -1.17
N ARG A 29 -16.60 -0.73 -0.09
CA ARG A 29 -16.99 -0.98 1.31
C ARG A 29 -17.80 0.15 1.94
N LEU A 30 -18.14 1.14 1.15
CA LEU A 30 -19.08 2.22 1.51
C LEU A 30 -20.44 1.93 0.91
N ASP A 31 -21.49 2.45 1.56
CA ASP A 31 -22.85 2.37 1.06
C ASP A 31 -22.95 3.04 -0.33
N PRO A 32 -23.28 2.28 -1.40
CA PRO A 32 -23.30 2.79 -2.77
C PRO A 32 -24.36 3.86 -2.98
N GLU A 33 -25.47 3.87 -2.25
CA GLU A 33 -26.51 4.89 -2.35
C GLU A 33 -26.02 6.27 -1.85
N ASN A 34 -25.04 6.25 -0.94
CA ASN A 34 -24.47 7.44 -0.33
C ASN A 34 -23.09 7.83 -0.92
N LEU A 35 -22.65 7.18 -2.01
CA LEU A 35 -21.37 7.45 -2.64
C LEU A 35 -21.55 7.99 -4.07
N VAL A 36 -20.86 9.08 -4.35
CA VAL A 36 -20.71 9.66 -5.69
C VAL A 36 -19.24 9.91 -5.97
N VAL A 37 -18.78 9.69 -7.19
CA VAL A 37 -17.38 9.90 -7.59
C VAL A 37 -17.29 10.95 -8.69
N LEU A 38 -16.37 11.90 -8.55
CA LEU A 38 -15.90 12.81 -9.59
C LEU A 38 -14.44 12.48 -9.93
N ALA A 39 -14.19 11.95 -11.13
CA ALA A 39 -12.88 11.50 -11.52
C ALA A 39 -12.40 12.07 -12.86
N SER A 40 -11.07 12.06 -13.06
CA SER A 40 -10.42 12.36 -14.33
C SER A 40 -10.66 11.25 -15.37
N SER A 41 -10.37 11.52 -16.63
CA SER A 41 -10.47 10.56 -17.75
C SER A 41 -9.08 10.19 -18.26
N ARG A 42 -8.52 9.08 -17.73
CA ARG A 42 -7.17 8.59 -18.06
C ARG A 42 -7.16 7.27 -18.84
N ALA A 43 -8.27 6.91 -19.47
CA ALA A 43 -8.40 5.74 -20.33
C ALA A 43 -9.30 6.07 -21.54
N SER A 44 -9.45 5.14 -22.48
CA SER A 44 -10.39 5.33 -23.59
C SER A 44 -11.83 5.44 -23.08
N LYS A 45 -12.68 6.14 -23.83
CA LYS A 45 -14.09 6.37 -23.43
C LYS A 45 -14.84 5.05 -23.24
N GLU A 46 -14.55 4.05 -24.05
CA GLU A 46 -15.17 2.73 -24.02
C GLU A 46 -14.82 2.00 -22.72
N LYS A 47 -13.51 2.01 -22.35
CA LYS A 47 -13.04 1.39 -21.09
C LYS A 47 -13.60 2.10 -19.86
N LEU A 48 -13.64 3.44 -19.88
CA LEU A 48 -14.22 4.23 -18.79
C LEU A 48 -15.69 3.91 -18.62
N ARG A 49 -16.46 3.91 -19.73
CA ARG A 49 -17.89 3.64 -19.71
C ARG A 49 -18.18 2.22 -19.20
N ALA A 50 -17.52 1.21 -19.74
CA ALA A 50 -17.72 -0.18 -19.32
C ALA A 50 -17.42 -0.37 -17.83
N TYR A 51 -16.36 0.28 -17.32
CA TYR A 51 -16.02 0.22 -15.89
C TYR A 51 -17.07 0.96 -15.03
N ASP A 52 -17.45 2.19 -15.41
CA ASP A 52 -18.38 3.00 -14.64
C ASP A 52 -19.79 2.38 -14.59
N GLU A 53 -20.24 1.72 -15.68
CA GLU A 53 -21.51 0.98 -15.74
C GLU A 53 -21.52 -0.29 -14.88
N SER A 54 -20.36 -0.84 -14.51
CA SER A 54 -20.24 -1.99 -13.60
C SER A 54 -20.32 -1.64 -12.12
N LEU A 55 -20.29 -0.34 -11.78
CA LEU A 55 -20.26 0.11 -10.38
C LEU A 55 -21.68 0.35 -9.84
N PRO A 56 -21.92 0.03 -8.55
CA PRO A 56 -23.24 0.24 -7.94
C PRO A 56 -23.52 1.70 -7.53
N TYR A 57 -22.58 2.61 -7.76
CA TYR A 57 -22.68 4.03 -7.43
C TYR A 57 -22.35 4.91 -8.64
N ARG A 58 -22.77 6.17 -8.58
CA ARG A 58 -22.64 7.11 -9.70
C ARG A 58 -21.23 7.66 -9.84
N VAL A 59 -20.69 7.61 -11.07
CA VAL A 59 -19.40 8.20 -11.44
C VAL A 59 -19.60 9.32 -12.46
N TYR A 60 -19.06 10.50 -12.15
CA TYR A 60 -18.96 11.63 -13.07
C TYR A 60 -17.52 11.72 -13.58
N ARG A 61 -17.32 11.61 -14.90
CA ARG A 61 -16.01 11.80 -15.52
C ARG A 61 -15.87 13.20 -16.10
N MET A 62 -14.77 13.88 -15.71
CA MET A 62 -14.37 15.10 -16.41
C MET A 62 -13.68 14.76 -17.74
N ARG A 63 -13.70 15.68 -18.70
CA ARG A 63 -12.93 15.50 -19.95
C ARG A 63 -11.41 15.60 -19.75
N ASP A 64 -11.01 16.22 -18.67
CA ASP A 64 -9.61 16.42 -18.30
C ASP A 64 -8.95 15.09 -17.95
N SER A 65 -7.78 14.83 -18.53
CA SER A 65 -6.93 13.68 -18.16
C SER A 65 -6.33 13.84 -16.75
N VAL A 66 -6.19 15.09 -16.28
CA VAL A 66 -5.74 15.44 -14.92
C VAL A 66 -6.61 16.59 -14.40
N LEU A 67 -7.31 16.35 -13.30
CA LEU A 67 -8.02 17.40 -12.58
C LEU A 67 -7.02 18.27 -11.83
N LEU A 68 -7.11 19.57 -12.07
CA LEU A 68 -6.41 20.60 -11.32
C LEU A 68 -7.44 21.46 -10.58
N PRO A 69 -7.06 22.20 -9.53
CA PRO A 69 -7.98 23.07 -8.78
C PRO A 69 -8.34 24.35 -9.56
N LEU A 70 -8.90 24.16 -10.76
CA LEU A 70 -9.29 25.20 -11.69
C LEU A 70 -10.78 25.57 -11.56
N PRO A 71 -11.20 26.76 -12.00
CA PRO A 71 -12.58 27.23 -11.85
C PRO A 71 -13.64 26.32 -12.47
N HIS A 72 -13.37 25.64 -13.59
CA HIS A 72 -14.33 24.72 -14.23
C HIS A 72 -14.50 23.43 -13.42
N VAL A 73 -13.42 22.90 -12.80
CA VAL A 73 -13.48 21.74 -11.89
C VAL A 73 -14.25 22.11 -10.62
N ALA A 74 -13.97 23.30 -10.04
CA ALA A 74 -14.70 23.82 -8.89
C ALA A 74 -16.21 23.97 -9.18
N ARG A 75 -16.57 24.52 -10.35
CA ARG A 75 -17.98 24.66 -10.78
C ARG A 75 -18.66 23.29 -10.92
N ARG A 76 -17.96 22.31 -11.51
CA ARG A 76 -18.51 20.95 -11.68
C ARG A 76 -18.73 20.27 -10.33
N ALA A 77 -17.74 20.33 -9.43
CA ALA A 77 -17.87 19.83 -8.06
C ALA A 77 -19.07 20.49 -7.34
N ALA A 78 -19.19 21.83 -7.42
CA ALA A 78 -20.29 22.56 -6.81
C ALA A 78 -21.68 22.17 -7.37
N GLN A 79 -21.79 21.91 -8.67
CA GLN A 79 -23.02 21.42 -9.30
C GLN A 79 -23.41 20.04 -8.72
N ILE A 80 -22.44 19.11 -8.63
CA ILE A 80 -22.68 17.77 -8.09
C ILE A 80 -23.07 17.87 -6.61
N ILE A 81 -22.36 18.65 -5.80
CA ILE A 81 -22.65 18.83 -4.38
C ILE A 81 -24.11 19.25 -4.17
N ARG A 82 -24.61 20.22 -4.93
CA ARG A 82 -25.99 20.68 -4.80
C ARG A 82 -27.01 19.67 -5.35
N ALA A 83 -26.74 19.10 -6.53
CA ALA A 83 -27.67 18.16 -7.19
C ALA A 83 -27.84 16.86 -6.42
N GLU A 84 -26.73 16.34 -5.87
CA GLU A 84 -26.69 15.09 -5.14
C GLU A 84 -26.81 15.27 -3.62
N ARG A 85 -26.98 16.50 -3.13
CA ARG A 85 -27.09 16.84 -1.69
C ARG A 85 -25.93 16.25 -0.87
N ILE A 86 -24.70 16.51 -1.32
CA ILE A 86 -23.48 16.00 -0.70
C ILE A 86 -23.17 16.71 0.61
N ASP A 87 -23.00 15.95 1.68
CA ASP A 87 -22.57 16.44 2.99
C ASP A 87 -21.05 16.43 3.15
N THR A 88 -20.41 15.34 2.73
CA THR A 88 -18.96 15.12 2.87
C THR A 88 -18.26 15.09 1.53
N VAL A 89 -17.22 15.91 1.37
CA VAL A 89 -16.31 15.80 0.22
C VAL A 89 -15.03 15.10 0.67
N TRP A 90 -14.67 14.06 -0.06
CA TRP A 90 -13.47 13.27 0.15
C TRP A 90 -12.50 13.48 -1.03
N PHE A 91 -11.38 14.14 -0.80
CA PHE A 91 -10.30 14.23 -1.78
C PHE A 91 -9.46 12.96 -1.72
N GLY A 92 -9.48 12.14 -2.78
CA GLY A 92 -8.75 10.87 -2.87
C GLY A 92 -7.23 11.05 -2.82
N ALA A 93 -6.73 12.22 -3.22
CA ALA A 93 -5.37 12.70 -2.95
C ALA A 93 -5.45 14.16 -2.47
N ALA A 94 -4.81 14.47 -1.35
CA ALA A 94 -4.88 15.79 -0.71
C ALA A 94 -4.37 16.89 -1.63
N ALA A 95 -3.19 16.71 -2.23
CA ALA A 95 -2.59 17.67 -3.14
C ALA A 95 -2.72 17.20 -4.60
N PRO A 96 -3.08 18.07 -5.53
CA PRO A 96 -3.48 19.47 -5.37
C PRO A 96 -4.99 19.69 -5.15
N LEU A 97 -5.85 18.66 -5.28
CA LEU A 97 -7.31 18.78 -5.35
C LEU A 97 -7.94 19.35 -4.06
N GLY A 98 -7.31 19.13 -2.90
CA GLY A 98 -7.77 19.71 -1.64
C GLY A 98 -7.85 21.24 -1.62
N LEU A 99 -7.21 21.94 -2.56
CA LEU A 99 -7.38 23.38 -2.74
C LEU A 99 -8.80 23.77 -3.19
N LEU A 100 -9.62 22.82 -3.65
CA LEU A 100 -11.03 23.01 -3.96
C LEU A 100 -11.93 23.06 -2.71
N ALA A 101 -11.40 22.75 -1.52
CA ALA A 101 -12.17 22.65 -0.28
C ALA A 101 -13.09 23.86 -0.02
N ASP A 102 -12.58 25.09 -0.17
CA ASP A 102 -13.36 26.32 0.00
C ASP A 102 -14.55 26.41 -0.98
N ALA A 103 -14.34 26.00 -2.23
CA ALA A 103 -15.40 26.00 -3.23
C ALA A 103 -16.46 24.92 -2.91
N CYS A 104 -16.04 23.76 -2.40
CA CYS A 104 -16.94 22.70 -1.97
C CYS A 104 -17.77 23.13 -0.76
N ARG A 105 -17.17 23.80 0.22
CA ARG A 105 -17.90 24.36 1.38
C ARG A 105 -18.95 25.39 0.96
N ARG A 106 -18.59 26.33 0.09
CA ARG A 106 -19.56 27.32 -0.44
C ARG A 106 -20.69 26.67 -1.24
N ALA A 107 -20.47 25.47 -1.76
CA ALA A 107 -21.49 24.71 -2.47
C ALA A 107 -22.46 23.96 -1.56
N GLY A 108 -22.14 23.82 -0.25
CA GLY A 108 -22.99 23.19 0.76
C GLY A 108 -22.34 22.01 1.51
N ALA A 109 -21.11 21.60 1.14
CA ALA A 109 -20.43 20.54 1.88
C ALA A 109 -20.12 20.97 3.32
N THR A 110 -20.50 20.14 4.28
CA THR A 110 -20.30 20.42 5.72
C THR A 110 -19.03 19.80 6.27
N ARG A 111 -18.49 18.77 5.56
CA ARG A 111 -17.27 18.06 5.95
C ARG A 111 -16.32 17.89 4.76
N ILE A 112 -15.04 18.09 5.02
CA ILE A 112 -13.96 17.93 4.04
C ILE A 112 -12.92 16.95 4.61
N VAL A 113 -12.67 15.88 3.88
CA VAL A 113 -11.64 14.89 4.18
C VAL A 113 -10.61 14.85 3.05
N ALA A 114 -9.32 14.86 3.36
CA ALA A 114 -8.26 14.81 2.36
C ALA A 114 -7.29 13.66 2.67
N THR A 115 -7.08 12.75 1.73
CA THR A 115 -6.21 11.57 1.90
C THR A 115 -4.80 11.85 1.41
N THR A 116 -3.79 11.47 2.18
CA THR A 116 -2.38 11.53 1.77
C THR A 116 -1.82 10.13 1.52
N HIS A 117 -0.94 10.02 0.51
CA HIS A 117 -0.33 8.76 0.09
C HIS A 117 1.21 8.76 0.23
N GLY A 118 1.77 9.81 0.84
CA GLY A 118 3.21 9.96 1.06
C GLY A 118 3.93 10.85 0.05
N HIS A 119 3.35 11.13 -1.14
CA HIS A 119 3.96 12.07 -2.09
C HIS A 119 3.94 13.52 -1.57
N GLU A 120 3.11 13.84 -0.59
CA GLU A 120 3.05 15.11 0.12
C GLU A 120 4.36 15.44 0.85
N VAL A 121 5.20 14.44 1.13
CA VAL A 121 6.56 14.67 1.66
C VAL A 121 7.37 15.54 0.71
N GLY A 122 7.35 15.26 -0.60
CA GLY A 122 8.01 16.11 -1.59
C GLY A 122 7.43 17.53 -1.64
N TRP A 123 6.11 17.64 -1.55
CA TRP A 123 5.43 18.96 -1.50
C TRP A 123 5.83 19.77 -0.27
N SER A 124 5.98 19.13 0.89
CA SER A 124 6.33 19.81 2.15
C SER A 124 7.73 20.44 2.13
N MET A 125 8.60 20.02 1.21
CA MET A 125 9.98 20.50 1.06
C MET A 125 10.11 21.73 0.15
N LEU A 126 9.09 22.04 -0.64
CA LEU A 126 9.09 23.16 -1.59
C LEU A 126 8.26 24.32 -1.03
N PRO A 127 8.78 25.57 -0.94
CA PRO A 127 8.12 26.69 -0.26
C PRO A 127 6.68 26.94 -0.73
N LEU A 128 6.44 27.04 -2.04
CA LEU A 128 5.09 27.29 -2.58
C LEU A 128 4.15 26.08 -2.37
N ALA A 129 4.64 24.87 -2.58
CA ALA A 129 3.85 23.67 -2.36
C ALA A 129 3.52 23.48 -0.87
N ARG A 130 4.45 23.82 0.04
CA ARG A 130 4.21 23.85 1.48
C ARG A 130 3.08 24.82 1.86
N GLN A 131 3.03 26.01 1.26
CA GLN A 131 1.93 26.96 1.49
C GLN A 131 0.58 26.39 0.99
N MET A 132 0.58 25.67 -0.14
CA MET A 132 -0.61 24.98 -0.63
C MET A 132 -1.08 23.89 0.34
N LEU A 133 -0.16 23.09 0.91
CA LEU A 133 -0.49 22.10 1.94
C LEU A 133 -1.10 22.78 3.18
N GLY A 134 -0.56 23.90 3.64
CA GLY A 134 -1.12 24.68 4.74
C GLY A 134 -2.55 25.16 4.46
N ARG A 135 -2.83 25.59 3.22
CA ARG A 135 -4.18 25.97 2.80
C ARG A 135 -5.13 24.76 2.77
N ILE A 136 -4.66 23.60 2.30
CA ILE A 136 -5.44 22.37 2.33
C ILE A 136 -5.75 21.96 3.78
N GLY A 137 -4.74 21.98 4.67
CA GLY A 137 -4.93 21.63 6.08
C GLY A 137 -5.94 22.53 6.79
N LYS A 138 -5.84 23.86 6.58
CA LYS A 138 -6.78 24.83 7.17
C LYS A 138 -8.23 24.58 6.76
N ASN A 139 -8.47 24.09 5.54
CA ASN A 139 -9.80 23.92 4.97
C ASN A 139 -10.33 22.48 5.02
N SER A 140 -9.55 21.53 5.55
CA SER A 140 -9.94 20.14 5.76
C SER A 140 -10.29 19.92 7.23
N ASP A 141 -11.38 19.19 7.49
CA ASP A 141 -11.74 18.77 8.84
C ASP A 141 -10.84 17.62 9.31
N VAL A 142 -10.41 16.76 8.36
CA VAL A 142 -9.50 15.64 8.62
C VAL A 142 -8.58 15.44 7.42
N VAL A 143 -7.30 15.23 7.69
CA VAL A 143 -6.32 14.73 6.74
C VAL A 143 -5.94 13.30 7.12
N THR A 144 -6.16 12.34 6.22
CA THR A 144 -5.78 10.96 6.50
C THR A 144 -4.35 10.66 6.05
N TYR A 145 -3.71 9.72 6.72
CA TYR A 145 -2.33 9.31 6.42
C TYR A 145 -2.19 7.78 6.49
N ILE A 146 -1.26 7.25 5.69
CA ILE A 146 -1.04 5.80 5.57
C ILE A 146 -0.01 5.25 6.57
N SER A 147 0.90 6.08 7.10
CA SER A 147 1.89 5.69 8.12
C SER A 147 2.30 6.88 8.98
N ARG A 148 2.67 6.61 10.24
CA ARG A 148 3.18 7.62 11.17
C ARG A 148 4.43 8.31 10.63
N TYR A 149 5.28 7.53 9.94
CA TYR A 149 6.46 8.07 9.27
C TYR A 149 6.10 9.16 8.26
N THR A 150 5.20 8.86 7.31
CA THR A 150 4.81 9.84 6.29
C THR A 150 4.16 11.06 6.91
N ARG A 151 3.26 10.87 7.89
CA ARG A 151 2.67 11.95 8.67
C ARG A 151 3.74 12.83 9.32
N GLY A 152 4.72 12.23 10.00
CA GLY A 152 5.82 12.94 10.67
C GLY A 152 6.63 13.84 9.73
N ARG A 153 6.70 13.47 8.43
CA ARG A 153 7.43 14.23 7.42
C ARG A 153 6.66 15.44 6.88
N PHE A 154 5.35 15.40 6.78
CA PHE A 154 4.55 16.46 6.15
C PHE A 154 3.60 17.19 7.10
N ALA A 155 3.32 16.68 8.30
CA ALA A 155 2.28 17.22 9.18
C ALA A 155 2.43 18.72 9.45
N THR A 156 3.65 19.17 9.71
CA THR A 156 3.92 20.61 9.97
C THR A 156 3.60 21.52 8.78
N ALA A 157 3.59 20.97 7.56
CA ALA A 157 3.24 21.72 6.36
C ALA A 157 1.74 21.96 6.23
N PHE A 158 0.91 21.10 6.80
CA PHE A 158 -0.55 21.25 6.82
C PHE A 158 -1.03 22.26 7.88
N GLY A 159 -0.19 22.61 8.85
CA GLY A 159 -0.47 23.56 9.92
C GLY A 159 -0.88 22.91 11.24
N PRO A 160 -0.81 23.67 12.36
CA PRO A 160 -0.94 23.13 13.72
C PRO A 160 -2.36 22.71 14.09
N GLN A 161 -3.39 23.19 13.40
CA GLN A 161 -4.78 22.90 13.69
C GLN A 161 -5.36 21.74 12.87
N THR A 162 -4.56 21.13 11.98
CA THR A 162 -5.01 20.05 11.13
C THR A 162 -5.18 18.77 11.94
N ALA A 163 -6.39 18.21 11.94
CA ALA A 163 -6.66 16.89 12.51
C ALA A 163 -6.16 15.80 11.56
N PHE A 164 -5.43 14.82 12.11
CA PHE A 164 -4.89 13.70 11.34
C PHE A 164 -5.47 12.38 11.83
N GLU A 165 -5.94 11.54 10.89
CA GLU A 165 -6.46 10.21 11.16
C GLU A 165 -5.71 9.14 10.34
N HIS A 166 -5.37 8.02 10.99
CA HIS A 166 -4.69 6.91 10.34
C HIS A 166 -5.67 6.08 9.52
N LEU A 167 -5.45 6.04 8.20
CA LEU A 167 -6.28 5.31 7.25
C LEU A 167 -5.42 4.66 6.16
N PRO A 168 -4.69 3.57 6.46
CA PRO A 168 -3.96 2.78 5.48
C PRO A 168 -4.91 1.83 4.72
N SER A 169 -4.38 1.10 3.73
CA SER A 169 -5.09 -0.03 3.10
C SER A 169 -5.33 -1.14 4.12
N GLY A 170 -6.44 -1.85 3.95
CA GLY A 170 -6.67 -3.12 4.64
C GLY A 170 -6.07 -4.31 3.89
N VAL A 171 -6.03 -5.46 4.54
CA VAL A 171 -5.69 -6.76 3.96
C VAL A 171 -6.96 -7.59 3.83
N ASP A 172 -7.09 -8.29 2.71
CA ASP A 172 -8.12 -9.31 2.49
C ASP A 172 -7.65 -10.63 3.10
N ILE A 173 -8.09 -10.90 4.32
CA ILE A 173 -7.67 -12.07 5.11
C ILE A 173 -8.32 -13.39 4.67
N GLU A 174 -9.32 -13.34 3.79
CA GLU A 174 -9.88 -14.53 3.16
C GLU A 174 -9.02 -14.95 1.98
N ARG A 175 -8.62 -13.99 1.15
CA ARG A 175 -7.69 -14.20 0.05
C ARG A 175 -6.28 -14.54 0.55
N PHE A 176 -5.74 -13.74 1.45
CA PHE A 176 -4.43 -13.98 2.08
C PHE A 176 -4.63 -14.75 3.37
N SER A 177 -4.63 -16.05 3.26
CA SER A 177 -4.83 -17.00 4.37
C SER A 177 -3.83 -18.14 4.28
N PRO A 178 -3.57 -18.85 5.37
CA PRO A 178 -2.75 -20.05 5.33
C PRO A 178 -3.34 -21.12 4.40
N ASP A 179 -2.54 -21.52 3.39
CA ASP A 179 -2.86 -22.58 2.42
C ASP A 179 -1.57 -23.34 2.07
N PRO A 180 -1.19 -24.34 2.89
CA PRO A 180 0.01 -25.13 2.67
C PRO A 180 0.03 -25.88 1.32
N GLU A 181 -1.14 -26.32 0.82
CA GLU A 181 -1.21 -27.03 -0.47
C GLU A 181 -0.87 -26.11 -1.64
N ALA A 182 -1.41 -24.89 -1.65
CA ALA A 182 -1.07 -23.90 -2.66
C ALA A 182 0.43 -23.52 -2.58
N GLY A 183 0.98 -23.36 -1.37
CA GLY A 183 2.41 -23.15 -1.18
C GLY A 183 3.28 -24.29 -1.71
N GLN A 184 2.89 -25.52 -1.46
CA GLN A 184 3.60 -26.69 -1.95
C GLN A 184 3.60 -26.78 -3.49
N LYS A 185 2.51 -26.44 -4.15
CA LYS A 185 2.45 -26.37 -5.62
C LYS A 185 3.46 -25.35 -6.19
N ILE A 186 3.62 -24.19 -5.56
CA ILE A 186 4.63 -23.20 -5.95
C ILE A 186 6.05 -23.74 -5.76
N ARG A 187 6.32 -24.42 -4.65
CA ARG A 187 7.61 -25.07 -4.43
C ARG A 187 7.93 -26.09 -5.52
N GLN A 188 7.00 -26.98 -5.83
CA GLN A 188 7.15 -27.98 -6.90
C GLN A 188 7.37 -27.33 -8.26
N HIS A 189 6.59 -26.30 -8.59
CA HIS A 189 6.73 -25.56 -9.86
C HIS A 189 8.14 -24.98 -10.06
N HIS A 190 8.77 -24.52 -8.97
CA HIS A 190 10.12 -23.94 -9.01
C HIS A 190 11.24 -24.94 -8.65
N GLY A 191 10.95 -26.23 -8.53
CA GLY A 191 11.94 -27.26 -8.20
C GLY A 191 12.54 -27.09 -6.80
N ILE A 192 11.76 -26.58 -5.84
CA ILE A 192 12.17 -26.35 -4.45
C ILE A 192 11.65 -27.52 -3.60
N GLY A 193 12.55 -28.20 -2.92
CA GLY A 193 12.20 -29.29 -2.00
C GLY A 193 11.39 -28.80 -0.81
N GLU A 194 10.56 -29.69 -0.27
CA GLU A 194 9.64 -29.39 0.83
C GLU A 194 10.37 -28.87 2.08
N SER A 195 11.49 -29.49 2.44
CA SER A 195 12.32 -29.12 3.60
C SER A 195 13.33 -28.00 3.32
N GLN A 196 13.46 -27.53 2.08
CA GLN A 196 14.41 -26.46 1.75
C GLN A 196 13.93 -25.12 2.32
N PRO A 197 14.75 -24.36 3.06
CA PRO A 197 14.39 -23.01 3.47
C PRO A 197 14.16 -22.11 2.26
N LEU A 198 12.98 -21.46 2.18
CA LEU A 198 12.61 -20.59 1.09
C LEU A 198 12.37 -19.16 1.58
N ILE A 199 13.21 -18.25 1.10
CA ILE A 199 13.05 -16.82 1.26
C ILE A 199 12.26 -16.29 0.07
N VAL A 200 11.13 -15.62 0.30
CA VAL A 200 10.31 -15.03 -0.77
C VAL A 200 10.33 -13.52 -0.67
N CYS A 201 10.53 -12.84 -1.80
CA CYS A 201 10.45 -11.40 -1.93
C CYS A 201 9.47 -11.03 -3.04
N ILE A 202 8.35 -10.39 -2.71
CA ILE A 202 7.32 -9.98 -3.66
C ILE A 202 7.30 -8.46 -3.73
N SER A 203 7.77 -7.88 -4.83
CA SER A 203 7.74 -6.43 -5.02
C SER A 203 8.17 -6.03 -6.44
N ARG A 204 7.86 -4.80 -6.82
CA ARG A 204 8.46 -4.19 -8.00
C ARG A 204 9.99 -4.10 -7.84
N LEU A 205 10.75 -4.46 -8.86
CA LEU A 205 12.22 -4.49 -8.81
C LEU A 205 12.81 -3.09 -8.95
N VAL A 206 12.87 -2.38 -7.82
CA VAL A 206 13.41 -1.02 -7.69
C VAL A 206 14.32 -0.91 -6.47
N ARG A 207 15.30 0.01 -6.51
CA ARG A 207 16.40 0.08 -5.54
C ARG A 207 15.96 0.17 -4.08
N ARG A 208 14.84 0.82 -3.77
CA ARG A 208 14.38 0.96 -2.37
C ARG A 208 13.86 -0.33 -1.76
N LYS A 209 13.50 -1.34 -2.58
CA LYS A 209 12.90 -2.59 -2.12
C LYS A 209 13.92 -3.61 -1.57
N GLY A 210 15.23 -3.44 -1.88
CA GLY A 210 16.31 -4.17 -1.24
C GLY A 210 16.58 -5.58 -1.77
N GLN A 211 16.07 -5.96 -2.96
CA GLN A 211 16.34 -7.28 -3.55
C GLN A 211 17.84 -7.53 -3.72
N ASP A 212 18.63 -6.50 -4.06
CA ASP A 212 20.07 -6.58 -4.14
C ASP A 212 20.72 -6.94 -2.80
N MET A 213 20.16 -6.50 -1.68
CA MET A 213 20.67 -6.83 -0.34
C MET A 213 20.32 -8.28 0.03
N LEU A 214 19.16 -8.80 -0.38
CA LEU A 214 18.85 -10.23 -0.24
C LEU A 214 19.87 -11.08 -1.01
N ILE A 215 20.11 -10.79 -2.29
CA ILE A 215 21.09 -11.52 -3.11
C ILE A 215 22.50 -11.44 -2.50
N ARG A 216 22.93 -10.26 -2.02
CA ARG A 216 24.22 -10.09 -1.33
C ARG A 216 24.32 -10.88 -0.04
N SER A 217 23.20 -11.11 0.63
CA SER A 217 23.16 -11.87 1.90
C SER A 217 23.20 -13.38 1.68
N MET A 218 22.81 -13.87 0.48
CA MET A 218 22.74 -15.30 0.19
C MET A 218 24.05 -16.08 0.47
N PRO A 219 25.25 -15.61 0.11
CA PRO A 219 26.48 -16.36 0.43
C PRO A 219 26.57 -16.68 1.92
N LYS A 220 26.29 -15.70 2.80
CA LYS A 220 26.33 -15.90 4.24
C LYS A 220 25.19 -16.77 4.78
N VAL A 221 24.01 -16.67 4.17
CA VAL A 221 22.88 -17.56 4.51
C VAL A 221 23.21 -19.00 4.14
N LEU A 222 23.83 -19.23 2.99
CA LEU A 222 24.20 -20.55 2.49
C LEU A 222 25.32 -21.22 3.31
N GLU A 223 26.20 -20.45 3.96
CA GLU A 223 27.19 -21.00 4.91
C GLU A 223 26.51 -21.73 6.08
N GLN A 224 25.33 -21.27 6.53
CA GLN A 224 24.61 -21.84 7.67
C GLN A 224 23.43 -22.72 7.21
N ARG A 225 22.84 -22.41 6.07
CA ARG A 225 21.70 -23.12 5.47
C ARG A 225 21.98 -23.42 3.99
N PRO A 226 22.82 -24.42 3.68
CA PRO A 226 23.28 -24.69 2.30
C PRO A 226 22.15 -24.97 1.29
N GLY A 227 20.98 -25.46 1.77
CA GLY A 227 19.80 -25.72 0.95
C GLY A 227 18.89 -24.50 0.72
N ALA A 228 19.20 -23.32 1.28
CA ALA A 228 18.34 -22.16 1.20
C ALA A 228 18.16 -21.66 -0.25
N ARG A 229 16.94 -21.22 -0.58
CA ARG A 229 16.56 -20.65 -1.87
C ARG A 229 15.99 -19.25 -1.67
N LEU A 230 16.19 -18.39 -2.67
CA LEU A 230 15.59 -17.04 -2.73
C LEU A 230 14.72 -16.94 -3.97
N LEU A 231 13.42 -16.75 -3.79
CA LEU A 231 12.43 -16.57 -4.85
C LEU A 231 12.02 -15.10 -4.92
N ILE A 232 12.36 -14.44 -6.02
CA ILE A 232 12.04 -13.02 -6.26
C ILE A 232 10.88 -12.95 -7.25
N VAL A 233 9.75 -12.42 -6.79
CA VAL A 233 8.51 -12.25 -7.54
C VAL A 233 8.32 -10.78 -7.89
N GLY A 234 8.12 -10.49 -9.15
CA GLY A 234 7.87 -9.16 -9.69
C GLY A 234 8.78 -8.80 -10.84
N VAL A 235 8.54 -7.63 -11.40
CA VAL A 235 9.29 -7.05 -12.52
C VAL A 235 9.70 -5.62 -12.23
N GLY A 236 10.72 -5.14 -12.91
CA GLY A 236 11.15 -3.76 -12.77
C GLY A 236 12.48 -3.47 -13.48
N PRO A 237 12.93 -2.21 -13.44
CA PRO A 237 14.13 -1.80 -14.17
C PRO A 237 15.42 -2.48 -13.69
N LEU A 238 15.42 -3.09 -12.50
CA LEU A 238 16.61 -3.73 -11.93
C LEU A 238 16.77 -5.20 -12.32
N ASN A 239 15.85 -5.82 -13.05
CA ASN A 239 15.87 -7.26 -13.32
C ASN A 239 17.26 -7.76 -13.75
N ARG A 240 17.79 -7.21 -14.86
CA ARG A 240 19.09 -7.60 -15.40
C ARG A 240 20.27 -7.30 -14.45
N GLU A 241 20.18 -6.23 -13.65
CA GLU A 241 21.21 -5.89 -12.66
C GLU A 241 21.24 -6.93 -11.52
N LEU A 242 20.08 -7.39 -11.08
CA LEU A 242 19.94 -8.40 -10.01
C LEU A 242 20.41 -9.78 -10.49
N GLU A 243 20.08 -10.19 -11.71
CA GLU A 243 20.59 -11.44 -12.32
C GLU A 243 22.12 -11.44 -12.42
N LYS A 244 22.72 -10.33 -12.93
CA LYS A 244 24.19 -10.17 -12.97
C LYS A 244 24.81 -10.19 -11.57
N LEU A 245 24.13 -9.63 -10.58
CA LEU A 245 24.59 -9.65 -9.18
C LEU A 245 24.62 -11.08 -8.64
N ALA A 246 23.58 -11.87 -8.87
CA ALA A 246 23.52 -13.28 -8.45
C ALA A 246 24.66 -14.09 -9.10
N ALA A 247 24.90 -13.90 -10.40
CA ALA A 247 25.99 -14.55 -11.11
C ALA A 247 27.38 -14.14 -10.56
N LYS A 248 27.59 -12.85 -10.33
CA LYS A 248 28.85 -12.33 -9.76
C LYS A 248 29.16 -12.90 -8.38
N LEU A 249 28.13 -13.19 -7.58
CA LEU A 249 28.29 -13.74 -6.22
C LEU A 249 28.27 -15.28 -6.19
N GLY A 250 28.12 -15.95 -7.36
CA GLY A 250 28.10 -17.41 -7.43
C GLY A 250 26.83 -18.05 -6.83
N VAL A 251 25.72 -17.31 -6.77
CA VAL A 251 24.46 -17.79 -6.17
C VAL A 251 23.31 -17.89 -7.17
N SER A 252 23.59 -17.94 -8.48
CA SER A 252 22.57 -18.00 -9.52
C SER A 252 21.62 -19.20 -9.39
N GLU A 253 22.13 -20.34 -8.97
CA GLU A 253 21.32 -21.54 -8.81
C GLU A 253 20.35 -21.45 -7.60
N GLN A 254 20.68 -20.62 -6.62
CA GLN A 254 19.89 -20.45 -5.41
C GLN A 254 18.88 -19.30 -5.51
N VAL A 255 19.03 -18.41 -6.52
CA VAL A 255 18.17 -17.25 -6.73
C VAL A 255 17.25 -17.46 -7.94
N ILE A 256 15.96 -17.51 -7.70
CA ILE A 256 14.93 -17.75 -8.71
C ILE A 256 14.19 -16.44 -8.97
N PHE A 257 14.08 -16.04 -10.23
CA PHE A 257 13.29 -14.88 -10.66
C PHE A 257 11.98 -15.38 -11.31
N ALA A 258 10.87 -15.28 -10.58
CA ALA A 258 9.56 -15.75 -11.05
C ALA A 258 8.90 -14.80 -12.07
N GLY A 259 9.44 -13.57 -12.22
CA GLY A 259 8.80 -12.58 -13.09
C GLY A 259 7.49 -12.02 -12.52
N LYS A 260 6.60 -11.57 -13.42
CA LYS A 260 5.28 -11.02 -13.04
C LYS A 260 4.31 -12.16 -12.73
N VAL A 261 3.70 -12.08 -11.59
CA VAL A 261 2.64 -12.99 -11.11
C VAL A 261 1.32 -12.22 -11.02
N SER A 262 0.20 -12.90 -11.24
CA SER A 262 -1.12 -12.30 -11.09
C SER A 262 -1.40 -12.00 -9.61
N TYR A 263 -2.29 -11.05 -9.33
CA TYR A 263 -2.67 -10.74 -7.94
C TYR A 263 -3.37 -11.93 -7.27
N ASP A 264 -4.09 -12.73 -8.06
CA ASP A 264 -4.83 -13.90 -7.56
C ASP A 264 -3.91 -15.06 -7.18
N ASP A 265 -2.73 -15.15 -7.77
CA ASP A 265 -1.73 -16.18 -7.46
C ASP A 265 -0.79 -15.79 -6.29
N LEU A 266 -0.74 -14.51 -5.91
CA LEU A 266 0.17 -14.04 -4.85
C LEU A 266 0.04 -14.80 -3.53
N PRO A 267 -1.16 -15.17 -3.03
CA PRO A 267 -1.28 -15.94 -1.79
C PRO A 267 -0.48 -17.25 -1.81
N ALA A 268 -0.46 -17.97 -2.93
CA ALA A 268 0.30 -19.21 -3.05
C ALA A 268 1.82 -18.98 -2.91
N TYR A 269 2.33 -17.86 -3.45
CA TYR A 269 3.74 -17.48 -3.30
C TYR A 269 4.10 -17.12 -1.86
N TYR A 270 3.21 -16.43 -1.13
CA TYR A 270 3.42 -16.19 0.30
C TYR A 270 3.42 -17.50 1.08
N ASN A 271 2.45 -18.37 0.82
CA ASN A 271 2.33 -19.67 1.49
C ASN A 271 3.49 -20.65 1.19
N ALA A 272 4.22 -20.45 0.09
CA ALA A 272 5.44 -21.20 -0.20
C ALA A 272 6.61 -20.84 0.70
N ALA A 273 6.61 -19.64 1.30
CA ALA A 273 7.73 -19.06 2.01
C ALA A 273 7.97 -19.70 3.39
N SER A 274 9.23 -19.94 3.74
CA SER A 274 9.65 -20.11 5.13
C SER A 274 9.78 -18.74 5.83
N VAL A 275 10.14 -17.70 5.06
CA VAL A 275 10.16 -16.31 5.48
C VAL A 275 9.92 -15.39 4.30
N PHE A 276 9.07 -14.39 4.48
CA PHE A 276 8.95 -13.29 3.54
C PHE A 276 9.97 -12.20 3.87
N ALA A 277 10.74 -11.73 2.90
CA ALA A 277 11.76 -10.71 3.14
C ALA A 277 11.75 -9.60 2.10
N MET A 278 11.58 -8.37 2.54
CA MET A 278 11.77 -7.18 1.71
C MET A 278 12.53 -6.13 2.54
N PRO A 279 13.87 -6.18 2.56
CA PRO A 279 14.69 -5.25 3.35
C PRO A 279 14.71 -3.86 2.71
N ALA A 280 13.54 -3.20 2.73
CA ALA A 280 13.36 -1.88 2.17
C ALA A 280 14.30 -0.86 2.82
N ARG A 281 14.77 0.12 2.03
CA ARG A 281 15.68 1.16 2.49
C ARG A 281 15.26 2.55 2.04
N THR A 282 15.54 3.52 2.88
CA THR A 282 15.32 4.93 2.61
C THR A 282 16.43 5.50 1.72
N ARG A 283 16.04 6.22 0.66
CA ARG A 283 16.94 6.84 -0.30
C ARG A 283 16.53 8.29 -0.58
N GLY A 284 17.38 9.02 -1.32
CA GLY A 284 17.02 10.36 -1.79
C GLY A 284 16.63 11.33 -0.67
N ARG A 285 17.38 11.36 0.45
CA ARG A 285 17.10 12.20 1.64
C ARG A 285 15.67 12.00 2.20
N GLY A 286 15.14 10.77 2.09
CA GLY A 286 13.82 10.42 2.60
C GLY A 286 12.67 10.66 1.61
N LEU A 287 12.95 10.87 0.33
CA LEU A 287 11.93 10.98 -0.72
C LEU A 287 11.60 9.63 -1.37
N ASP A 288 12.57 8.71 -1.43
CA ASP A 288 12.37 7.36 -1.95
C ASP A 288 12.35 6.37 -0.79
N VAL A 289 11.16 6.12 -0.25
CA VAL A 289 10.92 5.30 0.95
C VAL A 289 9.80 4.30 0.71
N GLU A 290 9.70 3.29 1.57
CA GLU A 290 8.50 2.46 1.65
C GLU A 290 7.39 3.23 2.39
N GLY A 291 6.26 3.47 1.72
CA GLY A 291 5.16 4.26 2.30
C GLY A 291 4.53 3.57 3.50
N LEU A 292 4.22 2.29 3.36
CA LEU A 292 3.69 1.41 4.40
C LEU A 292 4.25 -0.01 4.24
N GLY A 293 4.11 -0.62 3.04
CA GLY A 293 4.53 -1.99 2.78
C GLY A 293 3.44 -3.02 3.07
N ILE A 294 2.31 -2.92 2.36
CA ILE A 294 1.18 -3.85 2.49
C ILE A 294 1.59 -5.32 2.32
N VAL A 295 2.62 -5.60 1.54
CA VAL A 295 3.16 -6.95 1.29
C VAL A 295 3.64 -7.67 2.56
N TYR A 296 4.08 -6.94 3.59
CA TYR A 296 4.43 -7.54 4.89
C TYR A 296 3.17 -8.02 5.61
N LEU A 297 2.09 -7.25 5.54
CA LEU A 297 0.81 -7.62 6.13
C LEU A 297 0.14 -8.76 5.36
N GLU A 298 0.28 -8.81 4.03
CA GLU A 298 -0.19 -9.92 3.19
C GLU A 298 0.54 -11.23 3.56
N ALA A 299 1.87 -11.18 3.74
CA ALA A 299 2.67 -12.33 4.19
C ALA A 299 2.25 -12.78 5.60
N GLN A 300 2.10 -11.86 6.54
CA GLN A 300 1.63 -12.15 7.90
C GLN A 300 0.21 -12.74 7.89
N ALA A 301 -0.67 -12.25 7.02
CA ALA A 301 -2.02 -12.80 6.85
C ALA A 301 -1.99 -14.27 6.41
N CYS A 302 -1.00 -14.68 5.62
CA CYS A 302 -0.73 -16.07 5.26
C CYS A 302 -0.02 -16.86 6.38
N GLY A 303 0.22 -16.28 7.56
CA GLY A 303 0.92 -16.94 8.66
C GLY A 303 2.44 -17.06 8.47
N VAL A 304 3.04 -16.21 7.64
CA VAL A 304 4.46 -16.24 7.28
C VAL A 304 5.21 -15.16 8.06
N PRO A 305 6.31 -15.49 8.76
CA PRO A 305 7.14 -14.49 9.44
C PRO A 305 7.81 -13.57 8.43
N VAL A 306 8.04 -12.32 8.82
CA VAL A 306 8.51 -11.30 7.89
C VAL A 306 9.84 -10.66 8.29
N ILE A 307 10.65 -10.30 7.30
CA ILE A 307 11.79 -9.39 7.47
C ILE A 307 11.48 -8.08 6.77
N ALA A 308 11.34 -7.02 7.56
CA ALA A 308 11.07 -5.68 7.08
C ALA A 308 12.31 -4.79 7.21
N GLY A 309 12.57 -3.97 6.20
CA GLY A 309 13.66 -3.00 6.29
C GLY A 309 13.24 -1.71 7.02
N LYS A 310 14.17 -1.06 7.71
CA LYS A 310 14.00 0.27 8.33
C LYS A 310 13.80 1.36 7.28
N SER A 311 12.64 1.38 6.61
CA SER A 311 12.33 2.38 5.59
C SER A 311 10.89 2.84 5.67
N GLY A 312 10.70 4.13 5.86
CA GLY A 312 9.37 4.71 5.86
C GLY A 312 8.43 4.09 6.89
N GLY A 313 7.25 3.69 6.45
CA GLY A 313 6.23 3.03 7.26
C GLY A 313 6.42 1.51 7.39
N ALA A 314 7.40 0.89 6.72
CA ALA A 314 7.59 -0.56 6.78
C ALA A 314 7.69 -1.12 8.22
N PRO A 315 8.45 -0.50 9.15
CA PRO A 315 8.49 -0.96 10.54
C PRO A 315 7.15 -0.89 11.28
N GLU A 316 6.19 -0.12 10.78
CA GLU A 316 4.86 0.00 11.42
C GLU A 316 3.94 -1.20 11.14
N THR A 317 4.31 -2.04 10.19
CA THR A 317 3.58 -3.26 9.82
C THR A 317 4.05 -4.50 10.58
N VAL A 318 5.09 -4.38 11.39
CA VAL A 318 5.75 -5.48 12.09
C VAL A 318 5.89 -5.14 13.58
N ILE A 319 5.60 -6.09 14.44
CA ILE A 319 5.99 -6.04 15.86
C ILE A 319 7.34 -6.75 15.94
N ASP A 320 8.41 -5.96 16.07
CA ASP A 320 9.80 -6.46 16.00
C ASP A 320 10.09 -7.52 17.07
N GLY A 321 10.58 -8.68 16.64
CA GLY A 321 10.82 -9.84 17.49
C GLY A 321 9.59 -10.73 17.73
N GLU A 322 8.36 -10.28 17.44
CA GLU A 322 7.10 -11.02 17.68
C GLU A 322 6.45 -11.49 16.38
N THR A 323 6.22 -10.59 15.41
CA THR A 323 5.57 -10.93 14.13
C THR A 323 6.55 -10.97 12.97
N GLY A 324 7.79 -10.58 13.20
CA GLY A 324 8.88 -10.51 12.24
C GLY A 324 10.09 -9.81 12.82
N ILE A 325 11.08 -9.55 11.97
CA ILE A 325 12.32 -8.85 12.35
C ILE A 325 12.49 -7.60 11.50
N VAL A 326 12.82 -6.47 12.16
CA VAL A 326 13.14 -5.22 11.49
C VAL A 326 14.65 -5.07 11.32
N VAL A 327 15.11 -5.08 10.06
CA VAL A 327 16.53 -5.03 9.72
C VAL A 327 16.96 -3.69 9.13
N ASP A 328 18.25 -3.37 9.20
CA ASP A 328 18.82 -2.29 8.41
C ASP A 328 18.98 -2.73 6.95
N GLY A 329 18.08 -2.24 6.07
CA GLY A 329 18.04 -2.60 4.66
C GLY A 329 19.22 -2.13 3.82
N VAL A 330 20.20 -1.40 4.39
CA VAL A 330 21.48 -1.07 3.74
C VAL A 330 22.65 -1.90 4.27
N SER A 331 22.44 -2.70 5.32
CA SER A 331 23.45 -3.56 5.92
C SER A 331 23.24 -5.02 5.50
N GLN A 332 24.13 -5.53 4.65
CA GLN A 332 24.17 -6.95 4.28
C GLN A 332 24.21 -7.86 5.52
N ARG A 333 25.02 -7.48 6.54
CA ARG A 333 25.14 -8.24 7.80
C ARG A 333 23.80 -8.29 8.54
N SER A 334 23.10 -7.16 8.67
CA SER A 334 21.81 -7.11 9.37
C SER A 334 20.77 -7.98 8.66
N VAL A 335 20.71 -7.91 7.32
CA VAL A 335 19.77 -8.73 6.51
C VAL A 335 20.11 -10.21 6.65
N ALA A 336 21.38 -10.60 6.50
CA ALA A 336 21.80 -12.00 6.62
C ALA A 336 21.52 -12.56 8.02
N THR A 337 21.83 -11.79 9.08
CA THR A 337 21.58 -12.21 10.47
C THR A 337 20.08 -12.44 10.72
N GLY A 338 19.22 -11.50 10.32
CA GLY A 338 17.77 -11.66 10.47
C GLY A 338 17.20 -12.84 9.70
N LEU A 339 17.70 -13.10 8.48
CA LEU A 339 17.30 -14.27 7.70
C LEU A 339 17.70 -15.57 8.40
N VAL A 340 18.94 -15.68 8.84
CA VAL A 340 19.44 -16.87 9.55
C VAL A 340 18.67 -17.10 10.84
N GLU A 341 18.42 -16.06 11.63
CA GLU A 341 17.69 -16.15 12.90
C GLU A 341 16.29 -16.78 12.74
N ILE A 342 15.57 -16.44 11.66
CA ILE A 342 14.26 -17.04 11.38
C ILE A 342 14.41 -18.46 10.82
N LEU A 343 15.39 -18.69 9.95
CA LEU A 343 15.57 -19.99 9.28
C LEU A 343 16.20 -21.06 10.17
N ASP A 344 16.85 -20.65 11.28
CA ASP A 344 17.51 -21.57 12.20
C ASP A 344 16.53 -22.26 13.16
N ASP A 345 15.40 -21.64 13.45
CA ASP A 345 14.39 -22.13 14.39
C ASP A 345 12.99 -22.14 13.72
N PRO A 346 12.61 -23.25 13.05
CA PRO A 346 11.31 -23.37 12.39
C PRO A 346 10.11 -23.26 13.34
N GLU A 347 10.26 -23.70 14.60
CA GLU A 347 9.16 -23.62 15.59
C GLU A 347 8.92 -22.17 15.97
N ARG A 348 9.98 -21.41 16.26
CA ARG A 348 9.89 -19.98 16.51
C ARG A 348 9.38 -19.22 15.28
N ALA A 349 9.82 -19.60 14.07
CA ALA A 349 9.33 -19.01 12.82
C ALA A 349 7.83 -19.21 12.65
N ALA A 350 7.32 -20.43 12.93
CA ALA A 350 5.89 -20.73 12.88
C ALA A 350 5.09 -19.95 13.93
N ALA A 351 5.60 -19.85 15.16
CA ALA A 351 4.99 -19.04 16.22
C ALA A 351 4.94 -17.55 15.84
N MET A 352 6.04 -17.01 15.27
CA MET A 352 6.12 -15.63 14.78
C MET A 352 5.11 -15.37 13.64
N GLY A 353 4.95 -16.33 12.72
CA GLY A 353 3.96 -16.27 11.65
C GLY A 353 2.52 -16.27 12.18
N ALA A 354 2.23 -17.12 13.18
CA ALA A 354 0.91 -17.16 13.83
C ALA A 354 0.57 -15.83 14.52
N CYS A 355 1.52 -15.27 15.30
CA CYS A 355 1.39 -13.93 15.90
C CYS A 355 1.17 -12.85 14.83
N GLY A 356 1.87 -12.96 13.69
CA GLY A 356 1.72 -12.05 12.57
C GLY A 356 0.31 -12.07 11.99
N ARG A 357 -0.26 -13.28 11.79
CA ARG A 357 -1.65 -13.41 11.33
C ARG A 357 -2.64 -12.83 12.33
N GLU A 358 -2.48 -13.10 13.61
CA GLU A 358 -3.36 -12.55 14.63
C GLU A 358 -3.30 -11.01 14.64
N HIS A 359 -2.10 -10.43 14.56
CA HIS A 359 -1.91 -8.98 14.43
C HIS A 359 -2.64 -8.38 13.23
N VAL A 360 -2.59 -9.04 12.07
CA VAL A 360 -3.30 -8.57 10.87
C VAL A 360 -4.81 -8.69 11.05
N VAL A 361 -5.31 -9.82 11.53
CA VAL A 361 -6.75 -10.05 11.75
C VAL A 361 -7.35 -9.02 12.71
N GLN A 362 -6.64 -8.70 13.78
CA GLN A 362 -7.13 -7.75 14.78
C GLN A 362 -7.07 -6.29 14.31
N SER A 363 -6.10 -5.91 13.49
CA SER A 363 -5.76 -4.49 13.32
C SER A 363 -5.72 -3.97 11.87
N TRP A 364 -5.61 -4.86 10.87
CA TRP A 364 -5.29 -4.47 9.51
C TRP A 364 -6.25 -5.02 8.44
N THR A 365 -7.37 -5.61 8.83
CA THR A 365 -8.35 -6.10 7.87
C THR A 365 -9.09 -4.96 7.16
N TRP A 366 -9.68 -5.27 6.01
CA TRP A 366 -10.54 -4.31 5.32
C TRP A 366 -11.76 -3.91 6.16
N GLU A 367 -12.29 -4.79 7.02
CA GLU A 367 -13.40 -4.49 7.94
C GLU A 367 -12.99 -3.39 8.92
N VAL A 368 -11.81 -3.52 9.53
CA VAL A 368 -11.25 -2.52 10.45
C VAL A 368 -11.04 -1.18 9.73
N MET A 369 -10.45 -1.21 8.53
CA MET A 369 -10.19 0.02 7.78
C MET A 369 -11.46 0.66 7.23
N ALA A 370 -12.42 -0.13 6.77
CA ALA A 370 -13.73 0.36 6.34
C ALA A 370 -14.51 1.00 7.51
N ALA A 371 -14.47 0.40 8.69
CA ALA A 371 -15.08 1.00 9.89
C ALA A 371 -14.46 2.36 10.22
N ARG A 372 -13.12 2.48 10.12
CA ARG A 372 -12.42 3.77 10.29
C ARG A 372 -12.84 4.78 9.21
N ALA A 373 -12.88 4.36 7.94
CA ALA A 373 -13.29 5.22 6.83
C ALA A 373 -14.72 5.75 7.02
N ARG A 374 -15.67 4.86 7.38
CA ARG A 374 -17.05 5.25 7.65
C ARG A 374 -17.16 6.29 8.78
N ARG A 375 -16.43 6.11 9.88
CA ARG A 375 -16.35 7.08 10.97
C ARG A 375 -15.78 8.42 10.49
N ILE A 376 -14.68 8.40 9.73
CA ILE A 376 -14.02 9.60 9.20
C ILE A 376 -14.94 10.33 8.22
N LEU A 377 -15.60 9.62 7.34
CA LEU A 377 -16.52 10.18 6.33
C LEU A 377 -17.93 10.45 6.87
N ARG A 378 -18.25 9.98 8.08
CA ARG A 378 -19.59 10.04 8.72
C ARG A 378 -20.68 9.37 7.91
N THR A 379 -20.36 8.25 7.25
CA THR A 379 -21.32 7.42 6.49
C THR A 379 -21.62 6.11 7.21
N CYS A 380 -22.65 5.38 6.78
CA CYS A 380 -23.04 4.10 7.35
C CYS A 380 -22.28 2.92 6.71
N ALA A 381 -22.44 1.73 7.30
CA ALA A 381 -22.09 0.47 6.65
C ALA A 381 -23.03 0.20 5.46
N ILE A 382 -22.59 -0.67 4.55
CA ILE A 382 -23.46 -1.23 3.50
C ILE A 382 -24.60 -1.98 4.24
N PRO A 383 -25.88 -1.76 3.91
CA PRO A 383 -26.94 -2.62 4.38
C PRO A 383 -26.69 -4.07 3.98
N LEU A 384 -26.87 -4.99 4.93
CA LEU A 384 -26.76 -6.45 4.68
C LEU A 384 -27.89 -6.93 3.78
#